data_95dbda1f256740fb5ccfebe68d925707
#
_entry.id   95dbda1f256740fb5ccfebe68d925707
#
_cell.length_a   1.000
_cell.length_b   1.000
_cell.length_c   1.000
_cell.angle_alpha   90.00
_cell.angle_beta   90.00
_cell.angle_gamma   90.00
#
_symmetry.space_group_name_H-M   'P 1'
#
loop_
_entity.id
_entity.type
_entity.pdbx_description
1 polymer ?
#
loop_
_entity_poly.entity_id
_entity_poly.type
_entity_poly.pdbx_seq_one_letter_code
_entity_poly.pdbx_strand_id
1 'polypeptide(L)'
;MFLLNPKNYQQHYPDEESRQIMEKTIAFFENKGKARIKEDDHERTWYADFIEFVKEEKIFSTLLTPEKYGKDENARWDTWRNCGFNEILGFYGLAYWYTWQVSILGLGPIWMGKNEALKEKAAQHLEDGAI
;
A
#
# COMPACT_ATOMS: atom_id res chain seq x y z
N MET A 1 17.63 -15.85 -11.26
CA MET A 1 16.79 -15.01 -10.39
C MET A 1 16.50 -13.73 -11.17
N PHE A 2 15.26 -13.53 -11.56
CA PHE A 2 14.89 -12.30 -12.24
C PHE A 2 14.54 -11.27 -11.17
N LEU A 3 15.30 -10.18 -11.12
CA LEU A 3 14.90 -9.04 -10.30
C LEU A 3 13.68 -8.40 -10.95
N LEU A 4 12.64 -8.21 -10.17
CA LEU A 4 11.47 -7.49 -10.61
C LEU A 4 11.88 -6.12 -11.15
N ASN A 5 11.38 -5.77 -12.31
CA ASN A 5 11.43 -4.40 -12.80
C ASN A 5 10.01 -3.84 -12.84
N PRO A 6 9.62 -3.04 -11.85
CA PRO A 6 8.25 -2.52 -11.76
C PRO A 6 7.83 -1.75 -13.00
N LYS A 7 8.78 -1.12 -13.72
CA LYS A 7 8.50 -0.39 -14.97
C LYS A 7 7.96 -1.26 -16.11
N ASN A 8 8.19 -2.57 -16.04
CA ASN A 8 7.74 -3.52 -17.06
C ASN A 8 6.41 -4.21 -16.69
N TYR A 9 5.83 -3.87 -15.52
CA TYR A 9 4.68 -4.58 -14.95
C TYR A 9 3.31 -4.03 -15.35
N GLN A 10 3.25 -2.97 -16.13
CA GLN A 10 2.01 -2.28 -16.51
C GLN A 10 0.93 -3.15 -17.15
N GLN A 11 1.29 -4.32 -17.68
CA GLN A 11 0.38 -5.21 -18.40
C GLN A 11 -0.32 -6.26 -17.51
N HIS A 12 0.00 -6.34 -16.23
CA HIS A 12 -0.40 -7.44 -15.37
C HIS A 12 -1.32 -7.06 -14.20
N TYR A 13 -1.75 -5.80 -14.12
CA TYR A 13 -2.65 -5.38 -13.06
C TYR A 13 -4.10 -5.81 -13.36
N PRO A 14 -4.85 -6.25 -12.32
CA PRO A 14 -6.18 -6.84 -12.53
C PRO A 14 -7.25 -5.83 -12.99
N ASP A 15 -7.05 -4.56 -12.74
CA ASP A 15 -7.97 -3.47 -13.05
C ASP A 15 -7.24 -2.12 -13.13
N GLU A 16 -7.97 -1.13 -13.63
CA GLU A 16 -7.45 0.21 -13.86
C GLU A 16 -7.03 0.92 -12.56
N GLU A 17 -7.81 0.79 -11.49
CA GLU A 17 -7.47 1.41 -10.20
C GLU A 17 -6.19 0.82 -9.63
N SER A 18 -6.05 -0.50 -9.67
CA SER A 18 -4.81 -1.17 -9.27
C SER A 18 -3.62 -0.68 -10.09
N ARG A 19 -3.80 -0.53 -11.40
CA ARG A 19 -2.76 -0.01 -12.29
C ARG A 19 -2.34 1.40 -11.89
N GLN A 20 -3.31 2.29 -11.66
CA GLN A 20 -3.02 3.68 -11.28
C GLN A 20 -2.29 3.78 -9.94
N ILE A 21 -2.72 3.03 -8.93
CA ILE A 21 -2.04 3.00 -7.62
C ILE A 21 -0.59 2.52 -7.77
N MET A 22 -0.38 1.44 -8.54
CA MET A 22 0.96 0.89 -8.74
C MET A 22 1.87 1.84 -9.52
N GLU A 23 1.36 2.47 -10.58
CA GLU A 23 2.09 3.46 -11.37
C GLU A 23 2.45 4.71 -10.55
N LYS A 24 1.51 5.25 -9.76
CA LYS A 24 1.76 6.37 -8.86
C LYS A 24 2.82 6.02 -7.80
N THR A 25 2.76 4.80 -7.26
CA THR A 25 3.75 4.32 -6.28
C THR A 25 5.14 4.20 -6.89
N ILE A 26 5.25 3.64 -8.08
CA ILE A 26 6.51 3.58 -8.82
C ILE A 26 7.04 5.00 -9.10
N ALA A 27 6.16 5.89 -9.57
CA ALA A 27 6.53 7.28 -9.85
C ALA A 27 7.02 8.01 -8.59
N PHE A 28 6.39 7.80 -7.44
CA PHE A 28 6.84 8.35 -6.16
C PHE A 28 8.29 7.96 -5.88
N PHE A 29 8.63 6.68 -5.95
CA PHE A 29 9.98 6.20 -5.68
C PHE A 29 11.00 6.60 -6.75
N GLU A 30 10.62 6.58 -8.04
CA GLU A 30 11.51 7.01 -9.12
C GLU A 30 11.83 8.51 -9.03
N ASN A 31 10.85 9.34 -8.63
CA ASN A 31 11.06 10.76 -8.40
C ASN A 31 11.93 11.03 -7.16
N LYS A 32 11.75 10.26 -6.09
CA LYS A 32 12.61 10.32 -4.91
C LYS A 32 14.05 9.92 -5.25
N GLY A 33 14.21 8.93 -6.10
CA GLY A 33 15.48 8.45 -6.63
C GLY A 33 16.27 7.57 -5.66
N LYS A 34 17.00 6.63 -6.20
CA LYS A 34 17.77 5.62 -5.43
C LYS A 34 18.80 6.22 -4.48
N ALA A 35 19.43 7.32 -4.87
CA ALA A 35 20.43 7.99 -4.02
C ALA A 35 19.80 8.52 -2.74
N ARG A 36 18.64 9.18 -2.85
CA ARG A 36 17.91 9.70 -1.71
C ARG A 36 17.34 8.59 -0.83
N ILE A 37 16.77 7.55 -1.42
CA ILE A 37 16.26 6.37 -0.67
C ILE A 37 17.40 5.74 0.14
N LYS A 38 18.59 5.57 -0.46
CA LYS A 38 19.76 5.03 0.23
C LYS A 38 20.26 5.94 1.35
N GLU A 39 20.26 7.24 1.14
CA GLU A 39 20.65 8.23 2.15
C GLU A 39 19.68 8.19 3.34
N ASP A 40 18.37 8.22 3.06
CA ASP A 40 17.33 8.15 4.09
C ASP A 40 17.43 6.86 4.94
N ASP A 41 17.71 5.73 4.32
CA ASP A 41 17.93 4.46 5.02
C ASP A 41 19.18 4.53 5.92
N HIS A 42 20.28 5.08 5.41
CA HIS A 42 21.54 5.20 6.14
C HIS A 42 21.43 6.15 7.34
N GLU A 43 20.78 7.30 7.13
CA GLU A 43 20.53 8.32 8.16
C GLU A 43 19.36 7.95 9.09
N ARG A 44 18.67 6.85 8.82
CA ARG A 44 17.44 6.43 9.53
C ARG A 44 16.37 7.52 9.53
N THR A 45 16.25 8.22 8.41
CA THR A 45 15.25 9.26 8.22
C THR A 45 13.86 8.66 8.24
N TRP A 46 12.96 9.27 9.01
CA TRP A 46 11.56 8.85 9.02
C TRP A 46 10.90 9.11 7.66
N TYR A 47 10.19 8.14 7.17
CA TYR A 47 9.56 8.15 5.83
C TYR A 47 8.19 8.87 5.82
N ALA A 48 8.12 10.06 6.41
CA ALA A 48 6.91 10.88 6.48
C ALA A 48 6.32 11.17 5.10
N ASP A 49 7.16 11.42 4.11
CA ASP A 49 6.76 11.66 2.73
C ASP A 49 6.00 10.48 2.10
N PHE A 50 6.44 9.26 2.38
CA PHE A 50 5.73 8.06 1.92
C PHE A 50 4.38 7.90 2.65
N ILE A 51 4.35 8.15 3.95
CA ILE A 51 3.11 8.08 4.73
C ILE A 51 2.09 9.10 4.22
N GLU A 52 2.52 10.33 3.94
CA GLU A 52 1.66 11.36 3.36
C GLU A 52 1.15 10.95 1.97
N PHE A 53 2.04 10.46 1.12
CA PHE A 53 1.68 9.94 -0.20
C PHE A 53 0.61 8.85 -0.14
N VAL A 54 0.78 7.81 0.70
CA VAL A 54 -0.20 6.71 0.77
C VAL A 54 -1.53 7.16 1.36
N LYS A 55 -1.53 8.19 2.20
CA LYS A 55 -2.72 8.81 2.76
C LYS A 55 -3.48 9.64 1.71
N GLU A 56 -2.77 10.54 1.01
CA GLU A 56 -3.35 11.39 -0.03
C GLU A 56 -3.97 10.58 -1.16
N GLU A 57 -3.29 9.52 -1.59
CA GLU A 57 -3.75 8.62 -2.64
C GLU A 57 -4.71 7.53 -2.14
N LYS A 58 -5.09 7.56 -0.85
CA LYS A 58 -6.01 6.60 -0.22
C LYS A 58 -5.63 5.13 -0.43
N ILE A 59 -4.34 4.84 -0.57
CA ILE A 59 -3.85 3.51 -0.95
C ILE A 59 -4.28 2.46 0.09
N PHE A 60 -4.16 2.76 1.38
CA PHE A 60 -4.48 1.80 2.43
C PHE A 60 -5.99 1.53 2.52
N SER A 61 -6.84 2.55 2.40
CA SER A 61 -8.29 2.34 2.36
C SER A 61 -8.72 1.56 1.13
N THR A 62 -8.12 1.82 -0.02
CA THR A 62 -8.47 1.14 -1.28
C THR A 62 -8.02 -0.32 -1.31
N LEU A 63 -6.80 -0.62 -0.83
CA LEU A 63 -6.23 -1.97 -0.95
C LEU A 63 -6.48 -2.85 0.29
N LEU A 64 -6.70 -2.26 1.47
CA LEU A 64 -6.79 -2.99 2.75
C LEU A 64 -8.19 -3.02 3.37
N THR A 65 -9.19 -2.38 2.77
CA THR A 65 -10.57 -2.45 3.23
C THR A 65 -11.34 -3.49 2.42
N PRO A 66 -11.99 -4.48 3.05
CA PRO A 66 -12.88 -5.38 2.33
C PRO A 66 -14.05 -4.61 1.68
N GLU A 67 -14.48 -5.03 0.50
CA GLU A 67 -15.52 -4.39 -0.31
C GLU A 67 -16.78 -4.04 0.50
N LYS A 68 -17.23 -4.93 1.38
CA LYS A 68 -18.41 -4.72 2.25
C LYS A 68 -18.32 -3.44 3.12
N TYR A 69 -17.12 -3.02 3.50
CA TYR A 69 -16.88 -1.89 4.41
C TYR A 69 -16.27 -0.69 3.72
N GLY A 70 -15.87 -0.83 2.46
CA GLY A 70 -15.30 0.25 1.66
C GLY A 70 -16.33 1.34 1.35
N LYS A 71 -15.91 2.59 1.38
CA LYS A 71 -16.72 3.73 0.94
C LYS A 71 -16.59 4.02 -0.54
N ASP A 72 -15.46 3.61 -1.11
CA ASP A 72 -15.17 3.68 -2.53
C ASP A 72 -15.48 2.33 -3.19
N GLU A 73 -16.06 2.34 -4.39
CA GLU A 73 -16.37 1.13 -5.16
C GLU A 73 -15.15 0.31 -5.55
N ASN A 74 -13.97 0.93 -5.55
CA ASN A 74 -12.70 0.28 -5.83
C ASN A 74 -12.04 -0.32 -4.59
N ALA A 75 -12.58 -0.03 -3.38
CA ALA A 75 -12.04 -0.57 -2.14
C ALA A 75 -12.32 -2.06 -2.04
N ARG A 76 -11.27 -2.87 -1.99
CA ARG A 76 -11.36 -4.31 -1.73
C ARG A 76 -10.05 -4.89 -1.23
N TRP A 77 -10.17 -5.82 -0.29
CA TRP A 77 -9.05 -6.66 0.13
C TRP A 77 -8.85 -7.76 -0.90
N ASP A 78 -7.87 -7.61 -1.75
CA ASP A 78 -7.56 -8.52 -2.83
C ASP A 78 -6.10 -8.97 -2.76
N THR A 79 -5.87 -10.28 -2.68
CA THR A 79 -4.54 -10.85 -2.51
C THR A 79 -3.62 -10.49 -3.68
N TRP A 80 -4.13 -10.47 -4.91
CA TRP A 80 -3.33 -10.12 -6.09
C TRP A 80 -2.84 -8.68 -6.02
N ARG A 81 -3.74 -7.74 -5.71
CA ARG A 81 -3.40 -6.32 -5.52
C ARG A 81 -2.35 -6.15 -4.42
N ASN A 82 -2.56 -6.82 -3.29
CA ASN A 82 -1.65 -6.75 -2.15
C ASN A 82 -0.27 -7.34 -2.47
N CYS A 83 -0.20 -8.44 -3.23
CA CYS A 83 1.07 -9.00 -3.69
C CYS A 83 1.80 -8.04 -4.62
N GLY A 84 1.11 -7.45 -5.60
CA GLY A 84 1.71 -6.48 -6.52
C GLY A 84 2.26 -5.25 -5.79
N PHE A 85 1.52 -4.71 -4.82
CA PHE A 85 2.00 -3.60 -4.01
C PHE A 85 3.20 -3.97 -3.14
N ASN A 86 3.18 -5.17 -2.50
CA ASN A 86 4.32 -5.71 -1.77
C ASN A 86 5.59 -5.82 -2.63
N GLU A 87 5.45 -6.30 -3.87
CA GLU A 87 6.58 -6.42 -4.79
C GLU A 87 7.23 -5.07 -5.09
N ILE A 88 6.42 -4.04 -5.34
CA ILE A 88 6.91 -2.68 -5.58
C ILE A 88 7.62 -2.15 -4.35
N LEU A 89 7.00 -2.21 -3.19
CA LEU A 89 7.60 -1.71 -1.95
C LEU A 89 8.91 -2.45 -1.61
N GLY A 90 8.91 -3.78 -1.71
CA GLY A 90 10.10 -4.60 -1.46
C GLY A 90 11.24 -4.32 -2.44
N PHE A 91 10.93 -3.92 -3.69
CA PHE A 91 11.93 -3.51 -4.67
C PHE A 91 12.64 -2.21 -4.28
N TYR A 92 11.90 -1.22 -3.77
CA TYR A 92 12.47 0.10 -3.44
C TYR A 92 13.07 0.15 -2.04
N GLY A 93 12.46 -0.50 -1.04
CA GLY A 93 13.03 -0.51 0.30
C GLY A 93 12.18 -1.22 1.35
N LEU A 94 12.84 -2.02 2.19
CA LEU A 94 12.17 -2.82 3.22
C LEU A 94 11.46 -1.99 4.29
N ALA A 95 11.89 -0.77 4.57
CA ALA A 95 11.23 0.13 5.51
C ALA A 95 9.81 0.47 5.05
N TYR A 96 9.63 0.77 3.76
CA TYR A 96 8.32 1.03 3.15
C TYR A 96 7.45 -0.22 3.12
N TRP A 97 8.04 -1.36 2.74
CA TRP A 97 7.36 -2.64 2.77
C TRP A 97 6.89 -3.01 4.18
N TYR A 98 7.71 -2.75 5.19
CA TYR A 98 7.38 -3.07 6.58
C TYR A 98 6.16 -2.28 7.07
N THR A 99 6.03 -1.00 6.74
CA THR A 99 4.85 -0.18 7.06
C THR A 99 3.57 -0.81 6.53
N TRP A 100 3.59 -1.28 5.29
CA TRP A 100 2.48 -1.97 4.66
C TRP A 100 2.16 -3.32 5.33
N GLN A 101 3.18 -4.11 5.54
CA GLN A 101 3.05 -5.47 6.06
C GLN A 101 2.50 -5.49 7.50
N VAL A 102 2.91 -4.57 8.38
CA VAL A 102 2.36 -4.52 9.75
C VAL A 102 0.89 -4.10 9.75
N SER A 103 0.46 -3.26 8.82
CA SER A 103 -0.95 -2.90 8.65
C SER A 103 -1.78 -4.10 8.21
N ILE A 104 -1.30 -4.91 7.27
CA ILE A 104 -1.93 -6.19 6.90
C ILE A 104 -2.07 -7.11 8.12
N LEU A 105 -1.00 -7.27 8.91
CA LEU A 105 -1.01 -8.10 10.11
C LEU A 105 -2.01 -7.62 11.17
N GLY A 106 -2.15 -6.31 11.34
CA GLY A 106 -3.11 -5.72 12.26
C GLY A 106 -4.56 -5.84 11.80
N LEU A 107 -4.81 -5.61 10.52
CA LEU A 107 -6.15 -5.59 9.93
C LEU A 107 -6.71 -6.99 9.65
N GLY A 108 -5.88 -7.94 9.28
CA GLY A 108 -6.30 -9.31 8.96
C GLY A 108 -7.17 -9.94 10.05
N PRO A 109 -6.74 -9.99 11.32
CA PRO A 109 -7.55 -10.48 12.43
C PRO A 109 -8.86 -9.72 12.63
N ILE A 110 -8.88 -8.41 12.39
CA ILE A 110 -10.09 -7.58 12.48
C ILE A 110 -11.10 -8.04 11.44
N TRP A 111 -10.67 -8.15 10.18
CA TRP A 111 -11.56 -8.56 9.09
C TRP A 111 -12.05 -10.00 9.21
N MET A 112 -11.23 -10.91 9.73
CA MET A 112 -11.61 -12.30 10.00
C MET A 112 -12.46 -12.47 11.28
N GLY A 113 -12.46 -11.48 12.15
CA GLY A 113 -13.21 -11.49 13.40
C GLY A 113 -14.73 -11.41 13.19
N LYS A 114 -15.48 -11.48 14.31
CA LYS A 114 -16.96 -11.41 14.31
C LYS A 114 -17.51 -10.05 14.77
N ASN A 115 -16.66 -9.11 15.14
CA ASN A 115 -17.09 -7.83 15.67
C ASN A 115 -17.30 -6.81 14.53
N GLU A 116 -18.55 -6.68 14.08
CA GLU A 116 -18.91 -5.79 12.97
C GLU A 116 -18.62 -4.31 13.31
N ALA A 117 -18.89 -3.86 14.53
CA ALA A 117 -18.61 -2.48 14.93
C ALA A 117 -17.10 -2.15 14.87
N LEU A 118 -16.23 -3.13 15.19
CA LEU A 118 -14.78 -2.95 15.06
C LEU A 118 -14.35 -2.87 13.60
N LYS A 119 -14.98 -3.66 12.71
CA LYS A 119 -14.69 -3.61 11.27
C LYS A 119 -15.10 -2.26 10.67
N GLU A 120 -16.29 -1.77 10.99
CA GLU A 120 -16.75 -0.45 10.55
C GLU A 120 -15.82 0.66 11.03
N LYS A 121 -15.40 0.59 12.31
CA LYS A 121 -14.46 1.55 12.89
C LYS A 121 -13.09 1.48 12.19
N ALA A 122 -12.57 0.29 11.91
CA ALA A 122 -11.30 0.12 11.20
C ALA A 122 -11.38 0.68 9.77
N ALA A 123 -12.47 0.39 9.04
CA ALA A 123 -12.70 0.95 7.71
C ALA A 123 -12.76 2.48 7.73
N GLN A 124 -13.44 3.07 8.72
CA GLN A 124 -13.49 4.53 8.87
C GLN A 124 -12.10 5.11 9.13
N HIS A 125 -11.30 4.49 10.01
CA HIS A 125 -9.94 4.97 10.27
C HIS A 125 -9.04 4.91 9.03
N LEU A 126 -9.14 3.83 8.23
CA LEU A 126 -8.41 3.74 6.97
C LEU A 126 -8.83 4.84 5.99
N GLU A 127 -10.14 5.10 5.89
CA GLU A 127 -10.67 6.18 5.03
C GLU A 127 -10.19 7.57 5.50
N ASP A 128 -10.04 7.76 6.80
CA ASP A 128 -9.50 8.98 7.41
C ASP A 128 -7.97 9.08 7.29
N GLY A 129 -7.33 8.11 6.66
CA GLY A 129 -5.90 8.08 6.38
C GLY A 129 -5.04 7.49 7.50
N ALA A 130 -5.60 6.63 8.36
CA ALA A 130 -4.80 5.82 9.26
C ALA A 130 -4.01 4.75 8.49
N ILE A 131 -2.88 4.38 9.02
CA ILE A 131 -1.96 3.38 8.47
C ILE A 131 -1.65 2.31 9.51
#